data_682a25faf9667f812428a331ac6e4c8c
#
_entry.id   682a25faf9667f812428a331ac6e4c8c
#
_cell.length_a   1.000
_cell.length_b   1.000
_cell.length_c   1.000
_cell.angle_alpha   90.00
_cell.angle_beta   90.00
_cell.angle_gamma   90.00
#
_symmetry.space_group_name_H-M   'P 1'
#
loop_
_entity.id
_entity.type
_entity.pdbx_description
1 polymer ?
#
loop_
_entity_poly.entity_id
_entity_poly.type
_entity_poly.pdbx_seq_one_letter_code
_entity_poly.pdbx_strand_id
1 'polypeptide(L)'
;MDIPSLIIIAYFFLTLLVSFLCRRRNTELQRLLVAPQQLGLVLTVPLIFSGLFGGSTITGTVASAFAGGVSSAWYLLGTAVGCLLFLLLVFRFYRAVAVVKHSGSIPDAFAYRFDERTRVLMVLVIVITNSIALSTIPLSTAAIISKITGLSSDAAGWLCCIVLIVMALLSGLKGVAAMNMIHTFFMFLGLVVMLVPSLRSAGGFAGLSAALPESYFSFGSGGFWSVAAVLLGAVLAIMTSPLAFMSVVSSTKPKIAKNALRICAVLILPFAACLVLIGMCCRVIVPEGSANAVLFDVAQSFNPACYVLIGMSVLAATFSTAPASLLSIITTLNNDIYCKLRKNASQREQKIFVNAGVVVWTVIWIMIGKNAASILGQLTGATQIKSVASVILLISLYWKRVDRNNGFYSLLTGSVVAMGWHLAGNPFGIQPLWPSLAISLVLLVILTLLAPAPVSESSQAVDAIFKEYDALPAEKK
;
A
#
# COMPACT_ATOMS: atom_id res chain seq x y z
N MET A 1 25.60 23.50 7.81
CA MET A 1 24.33 23.00 7.27
C MET A 1 23.70 24.13 6.46
N ASP A 2 23.31 23.85 5.25
CA ASP A 2 22.61 24.80 4.39
C ASP A 2 21.12 24.94 4.79
N ILE A 3 20.48 26.02 4.39
CA ILE A 3 19.08 26.34 4.71
C ILE A 3 18.14 25.20 4.28
N PRO A 4 18.27 24.59 3.08
CA PRO A 4 17.49 23.43 2.66
C PRO A 4 17.50 22.26 3.66
N SER A 5 18.68 21.88 4.13
CA SER A 5 18.85 20.81 5.11
C SER A 5 18.15 21.12 6.44
N LEU A 6 18.27 22.37 6.88
CA LEU A 6 17.61 22.82 8.12
C LEU A 6 16.09 22.71 8.05
N ILE A 7 15.47 23.10 6.93
CA ILE A 7 14.02 23.02 6.73
C ILE A 7 13.55 21.55 6.74
N ILE A 8 14.26 20.63 6.08
CA ILE A 8 13.90 19.21 6.05
C ILE A 8 14.03 18.59 7.46
N ILE A 9 15.07 18.95 8.20
CA ILE A 9 15.23 18.52 9.59
C ILE A 9 14.12 19.10 10.48
N ALA A 10 13.77 20.37 10.32
CA ALA A 10 12.65 20.99 11.03
C ALA A 10 11.33 20.25 10.73
N TYR A 11 11.12 19.82 9.48
CA TYR A 11 9.97 19.00 9.11
C TYR A 11 9.97 17.63 9.83
N PHE A 12 11.12 16.97 9.98
CA PHE A 12 11.25 15.76 10.78
C PHE A 12 10.82 16.00 12.24
N PHE A 13 11.35 17.05 12.87
CA PHE A 13 10.98 17.39 14.23
C PHE A 13 9.51 17.76 14.37
N LEU A 14 8.94 18.48 13.41
CA LEU A 14 7.53 18.82 13.39
C LEU A 14 6.65 17.54 13.35
N THR A 15 6.99 16.58 12.49
CA THR A 15 6.24 15.33 12.39
C THR A 15 6.31 14.51 13.67
N LEU A 16 7.48 14.43 14.32
CA LEU A 16 7.66 13.79 15.61
C LEU A 16 6.89 14.52 16.73
N LEU A 17 6.96 15.85 16.75
CA LEU A 17 6.25 16.68 17.73
C LEU A 17 4.73 16.49 17.62
N VAL A 18 4.17 16.56 16.41
CA VAL A 18 2.74 16.35 16.19
C VAL A 18 2.33 14.92 16.55
N SER A 19 3.14 13.93 16.20
CA SER A 19 2.92 12.55 16.62
C SER A 19 2.88 12.41 18.14
N PHE A 20 3.77 13.10 18.84
CA PHE A 20 3.82 13.13 20.29
C PHE A 20 2.62 13.84 20.90
N LEU A 21 2.22 15.01 20.38
CA LEU A 21 1.07 15.78 20.85
C LEU A 21 -0.25 15.02 20.62
N CYS A 22 -0.36 14.29 19.52
CA CYS A 22 -1.51 13.44 19.23
C CYS A 22 -1.56 12.14 20.06
N ARG A 23 -0.52 11.86 20.87
CA ARG A 23 -0.43 10.69 21.74
C ARG A 23 -1.52 10.74 22.80
N ARG A 24 -2.44 9.78 22.81
CA ARG A 24 -3.41 9.62 23.90
C ARG A 24 -2.78 8.86 25.08
N ARG A 25 -2.83 9.45 26.25
CA ARG A 25 -2.30 8.94 27.55
C ARG A 25 -3.13 7.77 27.99
N ASN A 26 -3.73 6.95 27.83
CA ASN A 26 -4.55 5.80 28.33
C ASN A 26 -5.59 5.28 27.32
N THR A 27 -5.15 4.83 26.17
CA THR A 27 -6.04 4.10 25.26
C THR A 27 -5.74 2.61 25.30
N GLU A 28 -6.81 1.82 25.44
CA GLU A 28 -6.74 0.38 25.23
C GLU A 28 -6.07 0.09 23.88
N LEU A 29 -5.23 -0.94 23.83
CA LEU A 29 -4.45 -1.31 22.65
C LEU A 29 -5.32 -1.42 21.39
N GLN A 30 -6.52 -1.96 21.50
CA GLN A 30 -7.48 -2.06 20.40
C GLN A 30 -7.93 -0.71 19.82
N ARG A 31 -8.07 0.33 20.67
CA ARG A 31 -8.42 1.68 20.22
C ARG A 31 -7.23 2.43 19.59
N LEU A 32 -6.02 2.01 19.90
CA LEU A 32 -4.81 2.52 19.25
C LEU A 32 -4.68 1.99 17.82
N LEU A 33 -5.08 0.76 17.59
CA LEU A 33 -4.85 0.01 16.38
C LEU A 33 -6.00 0.09 15.36
N VAL A 34 -7.24 0.20 15.86
CA VAL A 34 -8.44 0.35 15.04
C VAL A 34 -9.29 1.45 15.67
N ALA A 35 -9.54 2.55 14.98
CA ALA A 35 -10.44 3.62 15.45
C ALA A 35 -11.87 3.37 14.90
N PRO A 36 -12.64 2.41 15.45
CA PRO A 36 -13.89 2.00 14.85
C PRO A 36 -14.89 3.16 14.83
N GLN A 37 -15.44 3.45 13.65
CA GLN A 37 -16.53 4.41 13.42
C GLN A 37 -16.28 5.84 13.98
N GLN A 38 -15.04 6.37 13.85
CA GLN A 38 -14.68 7.67 14.42
C GLN A 38 -14.20 8.71 13.41
N LEU A 39 -13.99 8.32 12.14
CA LEU A 39 -13.41 9.20 11.14
C LEU A 39 -14.47 9.79 10.21
N GLY A 40 -14.46 11.12 10.07
CA GLY A 40 -15.19 11.86 9.03
C GLY A 40 -14.45 11.86 7.69
N LEU A 41 -15.11 12.40 6.64
CA LEU A 41 -14.58 12.41 5.27
C LEU A 41 -13.19 13.08 5.17
N VAL A 42 -13.01 14.21 5.85
CA VAL A 42 -11.78 15.02 5.81
C VAL A 42 -10.54 14.25 6.32
N LEU A 43 -10.72 13.33 7.27
CA LEU A 43 -9.63 12.50 7.79
C LEU A 43 -9.53 11.15 7.04
N THR A 44 -10.64 10.66 6.49
CA THR A 44 -10.65 9.36 5.79
C THR A 44 -9.97 9.45 4.42
N VAL A 45 -10.17 10.55 3.67
CA VAL A 45 -9.52 10.73 2.35
C VAL A 45 -8.00 10.75 2.46
N PRO A 46 -7.37 11.62 3.29
CA PRO A 46 -5.92 11.59 3.46
C PRO A 46 -5.41 10.25 4.02
N LEU A 47 -6.14 9.61 4.92
CA LEU A 47 -5.76 8.30 5.47
C LEU A 47 -5.64 7.23 4.37
N ILE A 48 -6.60 7.18 3.45
CA ILE A 48 -6.55 6.24 2.32
C ILE A 48 -5.48 6.66 1.33
N PHE A 49 -5.53 7.92 0.85
CA PHE A 49 -4.68 8.39 -0.24
C PHE A 49 -3.20 8.30 0.13
N SER A 50 -2.79 8.95 1.22
CA SER A 50 -1.39 8.93 1.64
C SER A 50 -0.96 7.57 2.19
N GLY A 51 -1.90 6.76 2.68
CA GLY A 51 -1.62 5.40 3.11
C GLY A 51 -1.38 4.42 1.95
N LEU A 52 -1.98 4.66 0.77
CA LEU A 52 -1.74 3.86 -0.44
C LEU A 52 -0.44 4.25 -1.15
N PHE A 53 -0.02 5.51 -1.06
CA PHE A 53 1.09 6.06 -1.84
C PHE A 53 2.20 6.56 -0.91
N GLY A 54 3.18 5.70 -0.68
CA GLY A 54 4.40 6.05 0.06
C GLY A 54 5.44 6.77 -0.79
N GLY A 55 6.52 7.21 -0.17
CA GLY A 55 7.68 7.81 -0.85
C GLY A 55 8.23 6.91 -1.96
N SER A 56 8.20 5.60 -1.74
CA SER A 56 8.56 4.60 -2.76
C SER A 56 7.68 4.65 -4.02
N THR A 57 6.40 5.00 -3.88
CA THR A 57 5.52 5.18 -5.05
C THR A 57 5.92 6.41 -5.84
N ILE A 58 6.25 7.53 -5.18
CA ILE A 58 6.69 8.76 -5.84
C ILE A 58 7.99 8.50 -6.59
N THR A 59 9.03 8.08 -5.89
CA THR A 59 10.36 7.87 -6.49
C THR A 59 10.37 6.73 -7.49
N GLY A 60 9.68 5.62 -7.21
CA GLY A 60 9.60 4.46 -8.09
C GLY A 60 8.83 4.73 -9.38
N THR A 61 7.75 5.51 -9.33
CA THR A 61 7.00 5.89 -10.54
C THR A 61 7.81 6.86 -11.39
N VAL A 62 8.48 7.86 -10.78
CA VAL A 62 9.37 8.78 -11.50
C VAL A 62 10.54 8.02 -12.14
N ALA A 63 11.18 7.10 -11.40
CA ALA A 63 12.26 6.25 -11.92
C ALA A 63 11.80 5.38 -13.10
N SER A 64 10.60 4.81 -13.02
CA SER A 64 10.06 3.99 -14.10
C SER A 64 9.64 4.83 -15.31
N ALA A 65 9.11 6.04 -15.09
CA ALA A 65 8.79 6.96 -16.19
C ALA A 65 10.05 7.53 -16.85
N PHE A 66 11.11 7.73 -16.08
CA PHE A 66 12.44 8.05 -16.61
C PHE A 66 12.97 6.94 -17.53
N ALA A 67 12.71 5.67 -17.23
CA ALA A 67 13.18 4.52 -18.01
C ALA A 67 12.26 4.16 -19.19
N GLY A 68 10.92 4.31 -19.05
CA GLY A 68 9.96 3.77 -20.01
C GLY A 68 8.72 4.61 -20.29
N GLY A 69 8.68 5.87 -19.84
CA GLY A 69 7.63 6.83 -20.19
C GLY A 69 6.27 6.53 -19.55
N VAL A 70 5.19 6.79 -20.33
CA VAL A 70 3.80 6.77 -19.84
C VAL A 70 3.30 5.41 -19.36
N SER A 71 3.90 4.31 -19.79
CA SER A 71 3.52 2.96 -19.35
C SER A 71 3.70 2.75 -17.83
N SER A 72 4.55 3.56 -17.17
CA SER A 72 4.71 3.56 -15.71
C SER A 72 3.45 3.99 -14.95
N ALA A 73 2.49 4.65 -15.60
CA ALA A 73 1.22 5.06 -15.01
C ALA A 73 0.32 3.87 -14.62
N TRP A 74 0.47 2.71 -15.23
CA TRP A 74 -0.47 1.59 -15.07
C TRP A 74 -0.65 1.11 -13.65
N TYR A 75 0.40 1.16 -12.81
CA TYR A 75 0.29 0.84 -11.39
C TYR A 75 -0.70 1.78 -10.66
N LEU A 76 -0.59 3.08 -10.89
CA LEU A 76 -1.46 4.09 -10.26
C LEU A 76 -2.87 4.06 -10.85
N LEU A 77 -3.00 3.94 -12.17
CA LEU A 77 -4.30 3.81 -12.84
C LEU A 77 -5.03 2.55 -12.37
N GLY A 78 -4.32 1.43 -12.24
CA GLY A 78 -4.88 0.20 -11.67
C GLY A 78 -5.36 0.39 -10.24
N THR A 79 -4.61 1.13 -9.41
CA THR A 79 -5.02 1.45 -8.04
C THR A 79 -6.28 2.30 -8.02
N ALA A 80 -6.42 3.29 -8.92
CA ALA A 80 -7.62 4.11 -9.04
C ALA A 80 -8.86 3.27 -9.42
N VAL A 81 -8.73 2.44 -10.44
CA VAL A 81 -9.79 1.49 -10.85
C VAL A 81 -10.10 0.52 -9.72
N GLY A 82 -9.07 0.02 -9.02
CA GLY A 82 -9.21 -0.86 -7.87
C GLY A 82 -10.04 -0.23 -6.74
N CYS A 83 -9.85 1.04 -6.43
CA CYS A 83 -10.67 1.77 -5.44
C CYS A 83 -12.16 1.79 -5.82
N LEU A 84 -12.48 1.97 -7.10
CA LEU A 84 -13.87 1.96 -7.58
C LEU A 84 -14.46 0.56 -7.57
N LEU A 85 -13.72 -0.45 -8.03
CA LEU A 85 -14.17 -1.84 -8.04
C LEU A 85 -14.30 -2.42 -6.63
N PHE A 86 -13.48 -1.98 -5.67
CA PHE A 86 -13.65 -2.33 -4.26
C PHE A 86 -15.04 -1.98 -3.75
N LEU A 87 -15.59 -0.82 -4.14
CA LEU A 87 -16.93 -0.38 -3.74
C LEU A 87 -18.04 -1.28 -4.27
N LEU A 88 -17.84 -1.81 -5.47
CA LEU A 88 -18.83 -2.64 -6.15
C LEU A 88 -18.77 -4.10 -5.70
N LEU A 89 -17.55 -4.63 -5.52
CA LEU A 89 -17.34 -6.07 -5.41
C LEU A 89 -17.22 -6.57 -3.97
N VAL A 90 -16.52 -5.85 -3.07
CA VAL A 90 -16.20 -6.35 -1.72
C VAL A 90 -16.64 -5.46 -0.57
N PHE A 91 -17.01 -4.19 -0.83
CA PHE A 91 -17.36 -3.22 0.21
C PHE A 91 -18.47 -3.74 1.14
N ARG A 92 -19.55 -4.29 0.55
CA ARG A 92 -20.70 -4.80 1.32
C ARG A 92 -20.29 -5.95 2.23
N PHE A 93 -19.48 -6.87 1.73
CA PHE A 93 -18.98 -7.99 2.51
C PHE A 93 -18.14 -7.52 3.70
N TYR A 94 -17.14 -6.68 3.48
CA TYR A 94 -16.29 -6.16 4.55
C TYR A 94 -17.06 -5.34 5.58
N ARG A 95 -18.00 -4.50 5.13
CA ARG A 95 -18.84 -3.72 6.06
C ARG A 95 -19.76 -4.62 6.88
N ALA A 96 -20.39 -5.62 6.29
CA ALA A 96 -21.24 -6.57 6.99
C ALA A 96 -20.44 -7.36 8.05
N VAL A 97 -19.27 -7.90 7.68
CA VAL A 97 -18.42 -8.63 8.63
C VAL A 97 -17.91 -7.71 9.75
N ALA A 98 -17.51 -6.48 9.43
CA ALA A 98 -17.04 -5.52 10.43
C ALA A 98 -18.13 -5.13 11.44
N VAL A 99 -19.38 -4.95 10.99
CA VAL A 99 -20.49 -4.50 11.86
C VAL A 99 -21.11 -5.66 12.62
N VAL A 100 -21.38 -6.79 11.93
CA VAL A 100 -22.09 -7.94 12.51
C VAL A 100 -21.17 -8.79 13.39
N LYS A 101 -19.95 -9.01 12.95
CA LYS A 101 -18.97 -9.89 13.64
C LYS A 101 -17.89 -9.12 14.39
N HIS A 102 -17.96 -7.78 14.39
CA HIS A 102 -16.97 -6.93 15.01
C HIS A 102 -15.53 -7.21 14.55
N SER A 103 -15.39 -7.64 13.28
CA SER A 103 -14.10 -7.97 12.67
C SER A 103 -13.27 -6.71 12.45
N GLY A 104 -12.02 -6.74 12.89
CA GLY A 104 -11.07 -5.63 12.78
C GLY A 104 -10.01 -5.84 11.71
N SER A 105 -9.99 -6.99 11.01
CA SER A 105 -8.93 -7.32 10.07
C SER A 105 -9.44 -8.06 8.82
N ILE A 106 -8.64 -8.00 7.74
CA ILE A 106 -8.91 -8.79 6.54
C ILE A 106 -8.79 -10.30 6.81
N PRO A 107 -7.76 -10.78 7.54
CA PRO A 107 -7.69 -12.19 7.91
C PRO A 107 -8.94 -12.71 8.61
N ASP A 108 -9.53 -11.93 9.51
CA ASP A 108 -10.83 -12.27 10.13
C ASP A 108 -11.94 -12.41 9.09
N ALA A 109 -12.01 -11.50 8.12
CA ALA A 109 -13.02 -11.59 7.05
C ALA A 109 -12.85 -12.88 6.22
N PHE A 110 -11.60 -13.31 6.00
CA PHE A 110 -11.32 -14.59 5.35
C PHE A 110 -11.71 -15.78 6.23
N ALA A 111 -11.53 -15.70 7.56
CA ALA A 111 -12.01 -16.73 8.48
C ALA A 111 -13.52 -16.91 8.40
N TYR A 112 -14.28 -15.82 8.33
CA TYR A 112 -15.75 -15.88 8.18
C TYR A 112 -16.21 -16.39 6.80
N ARG A 113 -15.40 -16.19 5.75
CA ARG A 113 -15.70 -16.73 4.42
C ARG A 113 -15.30 -18.19 4.27
N PHE A 114 -14.19 -18.59 4.89
CA PHE A 114 -13.60 -19.92 4.76
C PHE A 114 -13.45 -20.59 6.13
N ASP A 115 -12.29 -20.47 6.75
CA ASP A 115 -11.97 -21.06 8.05
C ASP A 115 -10.76 -20.40 8.74
N GLU A 116 -10.44 -20.86 9.97
CA GLU A 116 -9.30 -20.38 10.74
C GLU A 116 -7.94 -20.67 10.09
N ARG A 117 -7.80 -21.73 9.27
CA ARG A 117 -6.57 -22.04 8.53
C ARG A 117 -6.32 -20.99 7.46
N THR A 118 -7.39 -20.61 6.76
CA THR A 118 -7.34 -19.57 5.73
C THR A 118 -7.03 -18.20 6.33
N ARG A 119 -7.46 -17.92 7.58
CA ARG A 119 -7.07 -16.71 8.31
C ARG A 119 -5.56 -16.66 8.51
N VAL A 120 -4.94 -17.72 9.05
CA VAL A 120 -3.49 -17.79 9.28
C VAL A 120 -2.71 -17.61 7.96
N LEU A 121 -3.16 -18.28 6.90
CA LEU A 121 -2.58 -18.12 5.57
C LEU A 121 -2.68 -16.67 5.08
N MET A 122 -3.83 -16.02 5.28
CA MET A 122 -4.00 -14.62 4.89
C MET A 122 -3.15 -13.65 5.71
N VAL A 123 -2.92 -13.94 6.99
CA VAL A 123 -1.95 -13.21 7.82
C VAL A 123 -0.56 -13.27 7.17
N LEU A 124 -0.10 -14.48 6.80
CA LEU A 124 1.21 -14.65 6.15
C LEU A 124 1.29 -13.88 4.82
N VAL A 125 0.26 -13.97 3.97
CA VAL A 125 0.21 -13.24 2.70
C VAL A 125 0.30 -11.73 2.93
N ILE A 126 -0.47 -11.16 3.86
CA ILE A 126 -0.45 -9.72 4.16
C ILE A 126 0.90 -9.30 4.73
N VAL A 127 1.43 -10.05 5.70
CA VAL A 127 2.70 -9.74 6.35
C VAL A 127 3.84 -9.74 5.33
N ILE A 128 3.93 -10.76 4.51
CA ILE A 128 4.98 -10.90 3.50
C ILE A 128 4.88 -9.81 2.44
N THR A 129 3.70 -9.62 1.85
CA THR A 129 3.52 -8.64 0.76
C THR A 129 3.72 -7.21 1.23
N ASN A 130 3.23 -6.86 2.42
CA ASN A 130 3.49 -5.54 2.99
C ASN A 130 4.98 -5.37 3.35
N SER A 131 5.67 -6.42 3.82
CA SER A 131 7.11 -6.37 4.10
C SER A 131 7.93 -6.12 2.83
N ILE A 132 7.58 -6.79 1.71
CA ILE A 132 8.21 -6.54 0.41
C ILE A 132 7.96 -5.08 -0.02
N ALA A 133 6.72 -4.58 0.06
CA ALA A 133 6.41 -3.21 -0.31
C ALA A 133 7.17 -2.18 0.57
N LEU A 134 7.24 -2.41 1.87
CA LEU A 134 7.87 -1.49 2.82
C LEU A 134 9.40 -1.58 2.82
N SER A 135 9.99 -2.67 2.32
CA SER A 135 11.44 -2.80 2.15
C SER A 135 12.02 -1.79 1.14
N THR A 136 11.18 -1.19 0.30
CA THR A 136 11.57 -0.12 -0.64
C THR A 136 11.76 1.24 0.02
N ILE A 137 11.34 1.42 1.28
CA ILE A 137 11.40 2.70 2.00
C ILE A 137 12.84 3.20 2.20
N PRO A 138 13.78 2.39 2.70
CA PRO A 138 15.16 2.83 2.82
C PRO A 138 15.73 3.33 1.48
N LEU A 139 15.45 2.62 0.39
CA LEU A 139 15.91 2.99 -0.96
C LEU A 139 15.33 4.34 -1.42
N SER A 140 14.02 4.55 -1.21
CA SER A 140 13.33 5.76 -1.66
C SER A 140 13.72 7.02 -0.89
N THR A 141 14.19 6.88 0.35
CA THR A 141 14.52 8.00 1.24
C THR A 141 16.00 8.20 1.47
N ALA A 142 16.82 7.17 1.26
CA ALA A 142 18.26 7.23 1.48
C ALA A 142 18.94 8.36 0.68
N ALA A 143 18.54 8.54 -0.59
CA ALA A 143 19.13 9.58 -1.45
C ALA A 143 18.93 10.99 -0.89
N ILE A 144 17.74 11.33 -0.40
CA ILE A 144 17.48 12.66 0.17
C ILE A 144 18.17 12.84 1.52
N ILE A 145 18.08 11.84 2.40
CA ILE A 145 18.67 11.90 3.74
C ILE A 145 20.19 11.94 3.67
N SER A 146 20.81 11.14 2.80
CA SER A 146 22.26 11.13 2.57
C SER A 146 22.77 12.52 2.13
N LYS A 147 22.09 13.16 1.20
CA LYS A 147 22.44 14.51 0.73
C LYS A 147 22.30 15.59 1.81
N ILE A 148 21.33 15.47 2.72
CA ILE A 148 21.10 16.41 3.81
C ILE A 148 22.12 16.24 4.93
N THR A 149 22.42 14.99 5.29
CA THR A 149 23.19 14.68 6.48
C THR A 149 24.67 14.43 6.20
N GLY A 150 25.05 14.19 4.93
CA GLY A 150 26.37 13.72 4.53
C GLY A 150 26.65 12.25 4.89
N LEU A 151 25.67 11.53 5.40
CA LEU A 151 25.81 10.11 5.75
C LEU A 151 25.87 9.24 4.49
N SER A 152 26.45 8.05 4.61
CA SER A 152 26.36 7.03 3.56
C SER A 152 24.90 6.66 3.31
N SER A 153 24.57 6.15 2.12
CA SER A 153 23.21 5.75 1.74
C SER A 153 22.64 4.71 2.74
N ASP A 154 23.45 3.76 3.20
CA ASP A 154 23.06 2.77 4.20
C ASP A 154 22.72 3.41 5.55
N ALA A 155 23.57 4.30 6.05
CA ALA A 155 23.35 5.01 7.31
C ALA A 155 22.10 5.91 7.24
N ALA A 156 21.88 6.57 6.11
CA ALA A 156 20.68 7.38 5.84
C ALA A 156 19.40 6.54 5.86
N GLY A 157 19.42 5.35 5.26
CA GLY A 157 18.32 4.39 5.31
C GLY A 157 18.00 3.92 6.75
N TRP A 158 19.02 3.61 7.54
CA TRP A 158 18.86 3.27 8.95
C TRP A 158 18.28 4.42 9.77
N LEU A 159 18.75 5.66 9.56
CA LEU A 159 18.24 6.85 10.24
C LEU A 159 16.75 7.03 9.96
N CYS A 160 16.33 6.90 8.70
CA CYS A 160 14.91 6.94 8.33
C CYS A 160 14.11 5.89 9.09
N CYS A 161 14.58 4.65 9.14
CA CYS A 161 13.88 3.57 9.83
C CYS A 161 13.78 3.79 11.34
N ILE A 162 14.78 4.35 11.98
CA ILE A 162 14.73 4.72 13.41
C ILE A 162 13.63 5.76 13.65
N VAL A 163 13.54 6.78 12.79
CA VAL A 163 12.45 7.79 12.88
C VAL A 163 11.08 7.14 12.71
N LEU A 164 10.93 6.21 11.76
CA LEU A 164 9.69 5.49 11.54
C LEU A 164 9.28 4.61 12.73
N ILE A 165 10.25 3.95 13.38
CA ILE A 165 10.02 3.21 14.64
C ILE A 165 9.46 4.15 15.71
N VAL A 166 10.12 5.29 15.92
CA VAL A 166 9.70 6.27 16.93
C VAL A 166 8.29 6.78 16.62
N MET A 167 8.01 7.11 15.35
CA MET A 167 6.67 7.55 14.93
C MET A 167 5.61 6.46 15.18
N ALA A 168 5.88 5.22 14.79
CA ALA A 168 4.96 4.10 14.98
C ALA A 168 4.65 3.84 16.47
N LEU A 169 5.64 3.98 17.34
CA LEU A 169 5.48 3.78 18.79
C LEU A 169 4.78 4.96 19.49
N LEU A 170 4.89 6.18 18.96
CA LEU A 170 4.29 7.39 19.55
C LEU A 170 2.86 7.63 19.07
N SER A 171 2.55 7.40 17.80
CA SER A 171 1.27 7.74 17.19
C SER A 171 0.32 6.54 17.17
N GLY A 172 -0.92 6.73 17.62
CA GLY A 172 -2.01 5.80 17.32
C GLY A 172 -2.72 6.16 16.00
N LEU A 173 -3.68 5.35 15.54
CA LEU A 173 -4.35 5.53 14.25
C LEU A 173 -4.97 6.93 14.04
N LYS A 174 -5.52 7.56 15.08
CA LYS A 174 -6.05 8.94 14.98
C LYS A 174 -4.95 9.97 14.75
N GLY A 175 -3.80 9.81 15.40
CA GLY A 175 -2.64 10.66 15.20
C GLY A 175 -2.11 10.52 13.78
N VAL A 176 -2.00 9.30 13.29
CA VAL A 176 -1.65 9.01 11.89
C VAL A 176 -2.62 9.66 10.93
N ALA A 177 -3.95 9.54 11.15
CA ALA A 177 -4.95 10.14 10.25
C ALA A 177 -4.86 11.68 10.21
N ALA A 178 -4.62 12.34 11.34
CA ALA A 178 -4.44 13.79 11.41
C ALA A 178 -3.15 14.24 10.70
N MET A 179 -2.04 13.51 10.92
CA MET A 179 -0.78 13.77 10.23
C MET A 179 -0.88 13.56 8.73
N ASN A 180 -1.63 12.56 8.29
CA ASN A 180 -1.81 12.25 6.88
C ASN A 180 -2.46 13.39 6.08
N MET A 181 -3.21 14.28 6.73
CA MET A 181 -3.73 15.49 6.09
C MET A 181 -2.60 16.45 5.72
N ILE A 182 -1.66 16.68 6.62
CA ILE A 182 -0.46 17.52 6.40
C ILE A 182 0.43 16.87 5.34
N HIS A 183 0.66 15.57 5.46
CA HIS A 183 1.48 14.81 4.53
C HIS A 183 0.90 14.83 3.11
N THR A 184 -0.42 14.63 2.95
CA THR A 184 -1.07 14.70 1.64
C THR A 184 -0.91 16.08 0.99
N PHE A 185 -1.01 17.15 1.78
CA PHE A 185 -0.76 18.50 1.28
C PHE A 185 0.67 18.66 0.74
N PHE A 186 1.70 18.25 1.50
CA PHE A 186 3.08 18.33 1.04
C PHE A 186 3.38 17.42 -0.14
N MET A 187 2.74 16.24 -0.24
CA MET A 187 2.85 15.35 -1.39
C MET A 187 2.45 16.07 -2.70
N PHE A 188 1.29 16.70 -2.73
CA PHE A 188 0.82 17.42 -3.91
C PHE A 188 1.62 18.71 -4.16
N LEU A 189 1.92 19.48 -3.11
CA LEU A 189 2.67 20.72 -3.23
C LEU A 189 4.05 20.49 -3.87
N GLY A 190 4.81 19.50 -3.38
CA GLY A 190 6.11 19.18 -3.92
C GLY A 190 6.07 18.75 -5.39
N LEU A 191 5.05 17.95 -5.76
CA LEU A 191 4.88 17.52 -7.16
C LEU A 191 4.54 18.68 -8.10
N VAL A 192 3.62 19.57 -7.70
CA VAL A 192 3.25 20.74 -8.52
C VAL A 192 4.43 21.68 -8.68
N VAL A 193 5.17 21.95 -7.60
CA VAL A 193 6.36 22.81 -7.65
C VAL A 193 7.48 22.20 -8.48
N MET A 194 7.62 20.88 -8.52
CA MET A 194 8.62 20.18 -9.34
C MET A 194 8.21 20.12 -10.81
N LEU A 195 6.91 19.92 -11.11
CA LEU A 195 6.41 19.72 -12.47
C LEU A 195 6.66 20.93 -13.38
N VAL A 196 6.38 22.15 -12.89
CA VAL A 196 6.47 23.38 -13.70
C VAL A 196 7.89 23.64 -14.21
N PRO A 197 8.94 23.70 -13.35
CA PRO A 197 10.30 23.91 -13.84
C PRO A 197 10.80 22.72 -14.68
N SER A 198 10.41 21.48 -14.34
CA SER A 198 10.78 20.29 -15.14
C SER A 198 10.27 20.39 -16.57
N LEU A 199 8.98 20.75 -16.76
CA LEU A 199 8.39 20.93 -18.09
C LEU A 199 9.07 22.09 -18.85
N ARG A 200 9.32 23.22 -18.18
CA ARG A 200 10.02 24.36 -18.82
C ARG A 200 11.41 23.98 -19.28
N SER A 201 12.21 23.32 -18.43
CA SER A 201 13.57 22.89 -18.75
C SER A 201 13.63 21.81 -19.82
N ALA A 202 12.61 20.97 -19.93
CA ALA A 202 12.48 19.97 -20.99
C ALA A 202 11.95 20.56 -22.33
N GLY A 203 11.70 21.86 -22.42
CA GLY A 203 11.13 22.50 -23.62
C GLY A 203 9.62 22.28 -23.78
N GLY A 204 8.89 22.01 -22.68
CA GLY A 204 7.46 21.71 -22.67
C GLY A 204 7.13 20.37 -23.35
N PHE A 205 5.89 20.21 -23.75
CA PHE A 205 5.45 18.98 -24.46
C PHE A 205 6.11 18.83 -25.84
N ALA A 206 6.40 19.93 -26.52
CA ALA A 206 7.11 19.91 -27.80
C ALA A 206 8.56 19.43 -27.63
N GLY A 207 9.27 19.89 -26.58
CA GLY A 207 10.60 19.41 -26.26
C GLY A 207 10.62 17.93 -25.89
N LEU A 208 9.64 17.46 -25.10
CA LEU A 208 9.51 16.04 -24.78
C LEU A 208 9.30 15.18 -26.03
N SER A 209 8.40 15.58 -26.94
CA SER A 209 8.13 14.83 -28.17
C SER A 209 9.29 14.83 -29.16
N ALA A 210 10.15 15.85 -29.14
CA ALA A 210 11.32 15.94 -29.99
C ALA A 210 12.51 15.13 -29.42
N ALA A 211 12.64 15.04 -28.09
CA ALA A 211 13.80 14.44 -27.43
C ALA A 211 13.60 12.95 -27.08
N LEU A 212 12.36 12.51 -26.86
CA LEU A 212 12.07 11.13 -26.43
C LEU A 212 11.52 10.27 -27.59
N PRO A 213 11.89 8.99 -27.66
CA PRO A 213 11.36 8.08 -28.68
C PRO A 213 9.84 7.88 -28.50
N GLU A 214 9.13 7.52 -29.58
CA GLU A 214 7.69 7.30 -29.59
C GLU A 214 7.20 6.29 -28.55
N SER A 215 8.06 5.30 -28.20
CA SER A 215 7.77 4.30 -27.17
C SER A 215 7.49 4.92 -25.80
N TYR A 216 8.05 6.10 -25.48
CA TYR A 216 7.78 6.80 -24.21
C TYR A 216 6.36 7.33 -24.10
N PHE A 217 5.68 7.55 -25.23
CA PHE A 217 4.30 8.03 -25.29
C PHE A 217 3.29 6.89 -25.47
N SER A 218 3.77 5.65 -25.60
CA SER A 218 2.92 4.48 -25.74
C SER A 218 2.61 3.84 -24.38
N PHE A 219 1.34 3.70 -24.05
CA PHE A 219 0.90 2.96 -22.89
C PHE A 219 1.19 1.45 -22.97
N GLY A 220 1.47 0.94 -24.17
CA GLY A 220 1.80 -0.48 -24.43
C GLY A 220 3.30 -0.79 -24.46
N SER A 221 4.20 0.17 -24.24
CA SER A 221 5.65 0.01 -24.41
C SER A 221 6.28 -1.12 -23.59
N GLY A 222 5.68 -1.51 -22.46
CA GLY A 222 6.13 -2.64 -21.63
C GLY A 222 5.69 -4.02 -22.12
N GLY A 223 4.97 -4.09 -23.25
CA GLY A 223 4.33 -5.32 -23.75
C GLY A 223 3.02 -5.64 -23.03
N PHE A 224 2.05 -6.16 -23.79
CA PHE A 224 0.68 -6.39 -23.32
C PHE A 224 0.61 -7.19 -22.00
N TRP A 225 1.30 -8.32 -21.90
CA TRP A 225 1.24 -9.19 -20.72
C TRP A 225 1.85 -8.57 -19.47
N SER A 226 2.93 -7.78 -19.63
CA SER A 226 3.54 -7.07 -18.50
C SER A 226 2.66 -5.93 -18.01
N VAL A 227 2.16 -5.12 -18.93
CA VAL A 227 1.21 -4.01 -18.62
C VAL A 227 -0.05 -4.54 -17.95
N ALA A 228 -0.65 -5.59 -18.51
CA ALA A 228 -1.84 -6.23 -17.95
C ALA A 228 -1.58 -6.79 -16.54
N ALA A 229 -0.41 -7.38 -16.29
CA ALA A 229 -0.04 -7.88 -14.96
C ALA A 229 0.08 -6.74 -13.93
N VAL A 230 0.69 -5.61 -14.29
CA VAL A 230 0.83 -4.45 -13.42
C VAL A 230 -0.55 -3.84 -13.12
N LEU A 231 -1.36 -3.62 -14.15
CA LEU A 231 -2.71 -3.06 -14.03
C LEU A 231 -3.61 -3.95 -13.17
N LEU A 232 -3.75 -5.24 -13.55
CA LEU A 232 -4.61 -6.18 -12.83
C LEU A 232 -4.09 -6.45 -11.42
N GLY A 233 -2.77 -6.56 -11.24
CA GLY A 233 -2.14 -6.69 -9.93
C GLY A 233 -2.49 -5.52 -9.01
N ALA A 234 -2.41 -4.29 -9.49
CA ALA A 234 -2.79 -3.10 -8.72
C ALA A 234 -4.29 -3.05 -8.42
N VAL A 235 -5.15 -3.34 -9.40
CA VAL A 235 -6.61 -3.42 -9.23
C VAL A 235 -6.98 -4.43 -8.14
N LEU A 236 -6.49 -5.65 -8.27
CA LEU A 236 -6.83 -6.75 -7.38
C LEU A 236 -6.27 -6.55 -5.97
N ALA A 237 -5.06 -6.00 -5.83
CA ALA A 237 -4.43 -5.76 -4.53
C ALA A 237 -5.25 -4.84 -3.61
N ILE A 238 -6.09 -3.96 -4.17
CA ILE A 238 -6.98 -3.10 -3.38
C ILE A 238 -8.09 -3.91 -2.71
N MET A 239 -8.57 -5.00 -3.31
CA MET A 239 -9.63 -5.86 -2.75
C MET A 239 -9.24 -6.47 -1.39
N THR A 240 -7.95 -6.69 -1.16
CA THR A 240 -7.40 -7.21 0.09
C THR A 240 -6.41 -6.23 0.74
N SER A 241 -6.60 -4.92 0.51
CA SER A 241 -5.79 -3.87 1.13
C SER A 241 -6.23 -3.62 2.57
N PRO A 242 -5.34 -3.77 3.58
CA PRO A 242 -5.67 -3.42 4.95
C PRO A 242 -6.09 -1.96 5.12
N LEU A 243 -5.52 -1.05 4.35
CA LEU A 243 -5.86 0.38 4.40
C LEU A 243 -7.25 0.67 3.84
N ALA A 244 -7.62 0.03 2.72
CA ALA A 244 -8.98 0.13 2.19
C ALA A 244 -10.00 -0.47 3.17
N PHE A 245 -9.71 -1.63 3.76
CA PHE A 245 -10.52 -2.24 4.80
C PHE A 245 -10.66 -1.34 6.03
N MET A 246 -9.54 -0.77 6.53
CA MET A 246 -9.57 0.14 7.68
C MET A 246 -10.46 1.36 7.43
N SER A 247 -10.50 1.88 6.20
CA SER A 247 -11.41 2.98 5.84
C SER A 247 -12.88 2.60 6.01
N VAL A 248 -13.22 1.34 5.71
CA VAL A 248 -14.58 0.79 5.88
C VAL A 248 -14.95 0.68 7.36
N VAL A 249 -14.02 0.24 8.20
CA VAL A 249 -14.24 0.01 9.64
C VAL A 249 -14.21 1.32 10.43
N SER A 250 -13.27 2.23 10.11
CA SER A 250 -13.06 3.46 10.89
C SER A 250 -13.99 4.62 10.54
N SER A 251 -14.66 4.58 9.37
CA SER A 251 -15.63 5.62 8.97
C SER A 251 -16.91 5.57 9.79
N THR A 252 -17.39 6.73 10.23
CA THR A 252 -18.62 6.87 11.01
C THR A 252 -19.86 6.35 10.26
N LYS A 253 -19.90 6.52 8.93
CA LYS A 253 -21.00 6.08 8.06
C LYS A 253 -20.48 5.40 6.79
N PRO A 254 -21.17 4.39 6.23
CA PRO A 254 -20.76 3.74 4.97
C PRO A 254 -20.59 4.73 3.81
N LYS A 255 -21.41 5.79 3.76
CA LYS A 255 -21.35 6.83 2.73
C LYS A 255 -20.01 7.57 2.76
N ILE A 256 -19.43 7.79 3.95
CA ILE A 256 -18.14 8.46 4.10
C ILE A 256 -17.02 7.60 3.50
N ALA A 257 -16.95 6.32 3.83
CA ALA A 257 -15.96 5.40 3.25
C ALA A 257 -16.09 5.32 1.73
N LYS A 258 -17.32 5.19 1.22
CA LYS A 258 -17.58 5.15 -0.23
C LYS A 258 -17.13 6.43 -0.93
N ASN A 259 -17.47 7.59 -0.39
CA ASN A 259 -17.07 8.87 -0.97
C ASN A 259 -15.56 9.09 -0.87
N ALA A 260 -14.93 8.68 0.22
CA ALA A 260 -13.48 8.79 0.38
C ALA A 260 -12.73 7.96 -0.68
N LEU A 261 -13.14 6.71 -0.93
CA LEU A 261 -12.56 5.88 -1.99
C LEU A 261 -12.77 6.46 -3.39
N ARG A 262 -13.95 7.04 -3.68
CA ARG A 262 -14.21 7.73 -4.96
C ARG A 262 -13.32 8.96 -5.14
N ILE A 263 -13.21 9.79 -4.10
CA ILE A 263 -12.34 10.98 -4.12
C ILE A 263 -10.88 10.55 -4.32
N CYS A 264 -10.42 9.50 -3.62
CA CYS A 264 -9.07 8.96 -3.82
C CYS A 264 -8.86 8.50 -5.26
N ALA A 265 -9.81 7.76 -5.86
CA ALA A 265 -9.70 7.33 -7.25
C ALA A 265 -9.53 8.51 -8.22
N VAL A 266 -10.25 9.61 -8.00
CA VAL A 266 -10.11 10.83 -8.81
C VAL A 266 -8.78 11.53 -8.56
N LEU A 267 -8.34 11.66 -7.31
CA LEU A 267 -7.07 12.32 -6.95
C LEU A 267 -5.84 11.55 -7.48
N ILE A 268 -5.95 10.24 -7.66
CA ILE A 268 -4.86 9.42 -8.22
C ILE A 268 -4.53 9.85 -9.67
N LEU A 269 -5.49 10.28 -10.45
CA LEU A 269 -5.28 10.64 -11.87
C LEU A 269 -4.29 11.81 -12.03
N PRO A 270 -4.52 13.01 -11.46
CA PRO A 270 -3.55 14.09 -11.54
C PRO A 270 -2.22 13.75 -10.85
N PHE A 271 -2.25 12.98 -9.76
CA PHE A 271 -1.06 12.52 -9.07
C PHE A 271 -0.19 11.66 -9.99
N ALA A 272 -0.77 10.69 -10.69
CA ALA A 272 -0.08 9.84 -11.65
C ALA A 272 0.47 10.65 -12.83
N ALA A 273 -0.32 11.56 -13.38
CA ALA A 273 0.11 12.42 -14.49
C ALA A 273 1.34 13.27 -14.11
N CYS A 274 1.33 13.89 -12.92
CA CYS A 274 2.47 14.67 -12.43
C CYS A 274 3.74 13.80 -12.32
N LEU A 275 3.65 12.62 -11.70
CA LEU A 275 4.81 11.74 -11.50
C LEU A 275 5.40 11.26 -12.83
N VAL A 276 4.55 10.86 -13.76
CA VAL A 276 4.98 10.39 -15.07
C VAL A 276 5.65 11.51 -15.88
N LEU A 277 5.01 12.68 -15.93
CA LEU A 277 5.59 13.83 -16.65
C LEU A 277 6.91 14.28 -16.05
N ILE A 278 7.03 14.33 -14.71
CA ILE A 278 8.31 14.63 -14.04
C ILE A 278 9.36 13.60 -14.45
N GLY A 279 9.07 12.31 -14.45
CA GLY A 279 10.02 11.27 -14.84
C GLY A 279 10.48 11.38 -16.29
N MET A 280 9.56 11.66 -17.21
CA MET A 280 9.88 11.90 -18.62
C MET A 280 10.74 13.17 -18.80
N CYS A 281 10.42 14.25 -18.08
CA CYS A 281 11.24 15.48 -18.08
C CYS A 281 12.65 15.20 -17.55
N CYS A 282 12.78 14.43 -16.46
CA CYS A 282 14.08 14.04 -15.91
C CYS A 282 14.93 13.29 -16.95
N ARG A 283 14.33 12.47 -17.81
CA ARG A 283 15.04 11.77 -18.88
C ARG A 283 15.64 12.71 -19.90
N VAL A 284 14.96 13.81 -20.22
CA VAL A 284 15.46 14.85 -21.14
C VAL A 284 16.55 15.70 -20.48
N ILE A 285 16.36 16.05 -19.20
CA ILE A 285 17.28 16.97 -18.49
C ILE A 285 18.59 16.29 -18.10
N VAL A 286 18.53 15.04 -17.62
CA VAL A 286 19.71 14.27 -17.17
C VAL A 286 19.66 12.86 -17.75
N PRO A 287 19.99 12.66 -19.05
CA PRO A 287 19.85 11.36 -19.74
C PRO A 287 20.65 10.22 -19.08
N GLU A 288 21.82 10.50 -18.55
CA GLU A 288 22.74 9.54 -17.92
C GLU A 288 22.50 9.38 -16.40
N GLY A 289 21.44 9.97 -15.89
CA GLY A 289 21.13 9.94 -14.45
C GLY A 289 20.75 8.55 -13.93
N SER A 290 21.05 8.27 -12.66
CA SER A 290 20.54 7.09 -11.98
C SER A 290 19.04 7.20 -11.75
N ALA A 291 18.25 6.26 -12.26
CA ALA A 291 16.78 6.29 -12.16
C ALA A 291 16.28 6.50 -10.71
N ASN A 292 16.91 5.88 -9.71
CA ASN A 292 16.51 5.99 -8.32
C ASN A 292 16.86 7.36 -7.67
N ALA A 293 17.81 8.10 -8.21
CA ALA A 293 18.26 9.39 -7.68
C ALA A 293 17.83 10.59 -8.54
N VAL A 294 17.44 10.36 -9.79
CA VAL A 294 17.20 11.40 -10.81
C VAL A 294 16.21 12.48 -10.37
N LEU A 295 15.17 12.11 -9.60
CA LEU A 295 14.21 13.07 -9.07
C LEU A 295 14.89 14.16 -8.21
N PHE A 296 15.79 13.74 -7.35
CA PHE A 296 16.50 14.64 -6.44
C PHE A 296 17.63 15.39 -7.14
N ASP A 297 18.32 14.77 -8.11
CA ASP A 297 19.38 15.37 -8.89
C ASP A 297 18.84 16.53 -9.75
N VAL A 298 17.72 16.30 -10.45
CA VAL A 298 17.04 17.33 -11.23
C VAL A 298 16.45 18.42 -10.33
N ALA A 299 15.87 18.08 -9.17
CA ALA A 299 15.36 19.08 -8.25
C ALA A 299 16.47 20.00 -7.72
N GLN A 300 17.64 19.45 -7.44
CA GLN A 300 18.79 20.21 -6.97
C GLN A 300 19.33 21.16 -8.05
N SER A 301 19.26 20.78 -9.33
CA SER A 301 19.74 21.61 -10.44
C SER A 301 18.87 22.84 -10.69
N PHE A 302 17.61 22.87 -10.26
CA PHE A 302 16.72 24.02 -10.45
C PHE A 302 16.96 25.12 -9.43
N ASN A 303 16.59 24.84 -8.19
CA ASN A 303 16.80 25.74 -7.07
C ASN A 303 16.62 25.03 -5.72
N PRO A 304 17.13 25.60 -4.61
CA PRO A 304 16.98 25.00 -3.27
C PRO A 304 15.54 24.75 -2.85
N ALA A 305 14.58 25.58 -3.26
CA ALA A 305 13.18 25.42 -2.88
C ALA A 305 12.54 24.18 -3.52
N CYS A 306 12.81 23.92 -4.81
CA CYS A 306 12.36 22.68 -5.48
C CYS A 306 12.91 21.45 -4.79
N TYR A 307 14.21 21.46 -4.46
CA TYR A 307 14.86 20.35 -3.76
C TYR A 307 14.23 20.08 -2.38
N VAL A 308 14.00 21.14 -1.60
CA VAL A 308 13.35 21.03 -0.27
C VAL A 308 11.94 20.49 -0.40
N LEU A 309 11.12 21.06 -1.28
CA LEU A 309 9.71 20.70 -1.37
C LEU A 309 9.50 19.29 -1.94
N ILE A 310 10.30 18.84 -2.90
CA ILE A 310 10.21 17.47 -3.37
C ILE A 310 10.74 16.48 -2.33
N GLY A 311 11.80 16.84 -1.61
CA GLY A 311 12.30 16.06 -0.48
C GLY A 311 11.24 15.91 0.62
N MET A 312 10.59 16.99 1.02
CA MET A 312 9.47 16.97 1.96
C MET A 312 8.30 16.13 1.43
N SER A 313 8.00 16.20 0.12
CA SER A 313 6.93 15.38 -0.51
C SER A 313 7.21 13.88 -0.37
N VAL A 314 8.42 13.43 -0.67
CA VAL A 314 8.82 12.03 -0.54
C VAL A 314 8.83 11.58 0.91
N LEU A 315 9.37 12.39 1.83
CA LEU A 315 9.37 12.10 3.26
C LEU A 315 7.95 12.09 3.85
N ALA A 316 7.11 13.05 3.44
CA ALA A 316 5.71 13.10 3.84
C ALA A 316 4.96 11.83 3.42
N ALA A 317 5.13 11.40 2.16
CA ALA A 317 4.56 10.15 1.67
C ALA A 317 5.06 8.94 2.46
N THR A 318 6.35 8.90 2.80
CA THR A 318 6.93 7.81 3.59
C THR A 318 6.37 7.78 5.00
N PHE A 319 6.33 8.92 5.67
CA PHE A 319 5.86 9.02 7.07
C PHE A 319 4.36 8.84 7.22
N SER A 320 3.59 9.04 6.16
CA SER A 320 2.15 8.74 6.16
C SER A 320 1.86 7.24 6.02
N THR A 321 2.66 6.52 5.24
CA THR A 321 2.39 5.11 4.87
C THR A 321 3.07 4.13 5.80
N ALA A 322 4.35 4.33 6.10
CA ALA A 322 5.18 3.34 6.78
C ALA A 322 4.75 3.03 8.22
N PRO A 323 4.50 4.02 9.10
CA PRO A 323 4.07 3.73 10.47
C PRO A 323 2.72 3.01 10.51
N ALA A 324 1.76 3.41 9.67
CA ALA A 324 0.45 2.80 9.59
C ALA A 324 0.53 1.34 9.12
N SER A 325 1.32 1.07 8.08
CA SER A 325 1.50 -0.26 7.53
C SER A 325 2.27 -1.18 8.49
N LEU A 326 3.30 -0.64 9.17
CA LEU A 326 4.05 -1.36 10.20
C LEU A 326 3.14 -1.77 11.36
N LEU A 327 2.37 -0.83 11.89
CA LEU A 327 1.39 -1.11 12.94
C LEU A 327 0.35 -2.12 12.48
N SER A 328 -0.12 -2.04 11.23
CA SER A 328 -1.06 -3.02 10.66
C SER A 328 -0.49 -4.44 10.64
N ILE A 329 0.77 -4.62 10.21
CA ILE A 329 1.45 -5.92 10.23
C ILE A 329 1.52 -6.44 11.66
N ILE A 330 2.04 -5.65 12.60
CA ILE A 330 2.28 -6.10 13.97
C ILE A 330 0.96 -6.33 14.71
N THR A 331 -0.08 -5.53 14.43
CA THR A 331 -1.42 -5.76 14.97
C THR A 331 -2.01 -7.06 14.47
N THR A 332 -1.87 -7.33 13.19
CA THR A 332 -2.33 -8.58 12.59
C THR A 332 -1.62 -9.78 13.25
N LEU A 333 -0.29 -9.70 13.43
CA LEU A 333 0.47 -10.73 14.14
C LEU A 333 0.04 -10.87 15.61
N ASN A 334 -0.19 -9.76 16.31
CA ASN A 334 -0.66 -9.78 17.70
C ASN A 334 -2.05 -10.40 17.82
N ASN A 335 -3.02 -9.92 17.05
CA ASN A 335 -4.42 -10.30 17.22
C ASN A 335 -4.73 -11.68 16.64
N ASP A 336 -4.17 -11.96 15.45
CA ASP A 336 -4.51 -13.15 14.69
C ASP A 336 -3.60 -14.34 14.97
N ILE A 337 -2.41 -14.12 15.57
CA ILE A 337 -1.49 -15.20 15.96
C ILE A 337 -1.24 -15.20 17.47
N TYR A 338 -0.61 -14.13 18.02
CA TYR A 338 -0.17 -14.14 19.42
C TYR A 338 -1.30 -14.32 20.42
N CYS A 339 -2.37 -13.53 20.33
CA CYS A 339 -3.52 -13.64 21.23
C CYS A 339 -4.32 -14.94 21.05
N LYS A 340 -4.27 -15.56 19.89
CA LYS A 340 -4.92 -16.87 19.66
C LYS A 340 -4.13 -18.01 20.24
N LEU A 341 -2.79 -17.96 20.18
CA LEU A 341 -1.92 -18.95 20.82
C LEU A 341 -1.91 -18.78 22.35
N ARG A 342 -1.93 -17.54 22.83
CA ARG A 342 -1.90 -17.20 24.25
C ARG A 342 -3.20 -16.50 24.67
N LYS A 343 -4.25 -17.30 24.88
CA LYS A 343 -5.63 -16.84 25.16
C LYS A 343 -5.76 -15.86 26.34
N ASN A 344 -4.85 -15.89 27.31
CA ASN A 344 -4.85 -15.03 28.50
C ASN A 344 -3.71 -14.01 28.50
N ALA A 345 -3.23 -13.59 27.32
CA ALA A 345 -2.19 -12.57 27.23
C ALA A 345 -2.66 -11.25 27.83
N SER A 346 -1.94 -10.75 28.83
CA SER A 346 -2.23 -9.47 29.46
C SER A 346 -2.00 -8.31 28.50
N GLN A 347 -2.64 -7.17 28.73
CA GLN A 347 -2.41 -5.96 27.90
C GLN A 347 -0.94 -5.52 27.90
N ARG A 348 -0.23 -5.74 29.00
CA ARG A 348 1.22 -5.45 29.11
C ARG A 348 2.04 -6.34 28.18
N GLU A 349 1.75 -7.64 28.15
CA GLU A 349 2.44 -8.60 27.26
C GLU A 349 2.19 -8.29 25.79
N GLN A 350 0.94 -8.01 25.42
CA GLN A 350 0.59 -7.60 24.06
C GLN A 350 1.31 -6.30 23.65
N LYS A 351 1.41 -5.31 24.55
CA LYS A 351 2.15 -4.08 24.29
C LYS A 351 3.65 -4.33 24.09
N ILE A 352 4.24 -5.22 24.87
CA ILE A 352 5.65 -5.62 24.71
C ILE A 352 5.84 -6.31 23.35
N PHE A 353 4.94 -7.24 22.99
CA PHE A 353 4.98 -7.93 21.70
C PHE A 353 4.89 -6.94 20.53
N VAL A 354 3.96 -5.97 20.58
CA VAL A 354 3.80 -4.94 19.56
C VAL A 354 5.05 -4.08 19.44
N ASN A 355 5.58 -3.58 20.57
CA ASN A 355 6.75 -2.70 20.54
C ASN A 355 8.02 -3.44 20.03
N ALA A 356 8.25 -4.66 20.49
CA ALA A 356 9.35 -5.49 20.00
C ALA A 356 9.17 -5.83 18.51
N GLY A 357 7.95 -6.16 18.10
CA GLY A 357 7.60 -6.46 16.73
C GLY A 357 7.89 -5.29 15.77
N VAL A 358 7.57 -4.06 16.19
CA VAL A 358 7.89 -2.86 15.40
C VAL A 358 9.39 -2.77 15.09
N VAL A 359 10.24 -2.98 16.09
CA VAL A 359 11.70 -2.92 15.92
C VAL A 359 12.18 -4.06 15.02
N VAL A 360 11.83 -5.30 15.36
CA VAL A 360 12.27 -6.51 14.63
C VAL A 360 11.85 -6.44 13.17
N TRP A 361 10.59 -6.07 12.91
CA TRP A 361 10.06 -6.01 11.54
C TRP A 361 10.72 -4.92 10.68
N THR A 362 11.07 -3.79 11.30
CA THR A 362 11.81 -2.74 10.60
C THR A 362 13.21 -3.20 10.18
N VAL A 363 13.90 -3.95 11.03
CA VAL A 363 15.20 -4.57 10.67
C VAL A 363 15.04 -5.54 9.48
N ILE A 364 13.99 -6.37 9.50
CA ILE A 364 13.69 -7.29 8.40
C ILE A 364 13.49 -6.54 7.08
N TRP A 365 12.78 -5.42 7.08
CA TRP A 365 12.57 -4.61 5.86
C TRP A 365 13.89 -4.10 5.26
N ILE A 366 14.79 -3.60 6.11
CA ILE A 366 16.08 -3.11 5.64
C ILE A 366 16.87 -4.24 4.97
N MET A 367 16.84 -5.44 5.57
CA MET A 367 17.53 -6.59 4.99
C MET A 367 16.93 -7.02 3.64
N ILE A 368 15.60 -7.03 3.50
CA ILE A 368 14.94 -7.35 2.23
C ILE A 368 15.25 -6.29 1.17
N GLY A 369 15.24 -4.99 1.56
CA GLY A 369 15.42 -3.87 0.63
C GLY A 369 16.81 -3.77 0.01
N LYS A 370 17.85 -4.26 0.68
CA LYS A 370 19.24 -4.19 0.20
C LYS A 370 19.46 -4.85 -1.18
N ASN A 371 18.66 -5.87 -1.50
CA ASN A 371 18.77 -6.63 -2.74
C ASN A 371 17.72 -6.24 -3.81
N ALA A 372 16.99 -5.15 -3.60
CA ALA A 372 15.93 -4.73 -4.50
C ALA A 372 16.51 -4.02 -5.74
N ALA A 373 16.33 -4.61 -6.91
CA ALA A 373 16.78 -4.05 -8.18
C ALA A 373 15.97 -2.81 -8.61
N SER A 374 14.67 -2.75 -8.30
CA SER A 374 13.77 -1.66 -8.69
C SER A 374 12.72 -1.42 -7.61
N ILE A 375 12.52 -0.15 -7.25
CA ILE A 375 11.50 0.26 -6.27
C ILE A 375 10.10 -0.11 -6.77
N LEU A 376 9.74 0.27 -8.00
CA LEU A 376 8.42 -0.03 -8.54
C LEU A 376 8.25 -1.54 -8.81
N GLY A 377 9.30 -2.25 -9.20
CA GLY A 377 9.28 -3.70 -9.38
C GLY A 377 8.93 -4.45 -8.08
N GLN A 378 9.47 -4.02 -6.94
CA GLN A 378 9.09 -4.58 -5.63
C GLN A 378 7.63 -4.28 -5.27
N LEU A 379 7.18 -3.04 -5.48
CA LEU A 379 5.78 -2.65 -5.21
C LEU A 379 4.81 -3.46 -6.07
N THR A 380 5.08 -3.59 -7.37
CA THR A 380 4.22 -4.36 -8.29
C THR A 380 4.27 -5.86 -7.97
N GLY A 381 5.43 -6.41 -7.63
CA GLY A 381 5.57 -7.80 -7.18
C GLY A 381 4.72 -8.09 -5.94
N ALA A 382 4.78 -7.23 -4.93
CA ALA A 382 3.96 -7.34 -3.72
C ALA A 382 2.46 -7.31 -4.03
N THR A 383 2.00 -6.44 -4.96
CA THR A 383 0.59 -6.40 -5.37
C THR A 383 0.17 -7.64 -6.13
N GLN A 384 1.01 -8.17 -6.98
CA GLN A 384 0.73 -9.39 -7.76
C GLN A 384 0.60 -10.63 -6.87
N ILE A 385 1.47 -10.78 -5.85
CA ILE A 385 1.36 -11.86 -4.87
C ILE A 385 0.04 -11.77 -4.12
N LYS A 386 -0.34 -10.59 -3.67
CA LYS A 386 -1.60 -10.34 -2.94
C LYS A 386 -2.85 -10.55 -3.81
N SER A 387 -2.75 -10.39 -5.12
CA SER A 387 -3.86 -10.52 -6.07
C SER A 387 -4.49 -11.91 -6.07
N VAL A 388 -3.74 -12.96 -5.76
CA VAL A 388 -4.28 -14.33 -5.61
C VAL A 388 -5.38 -14.37 -4.57
N ALA A 389 -5.13 -13.80 -3.38
CA ALA A 389 -6.12 -13.75 -2.32
C ALA A 389 -7.38 -12.97 -2.72
N SER A 390 -7.20 -11.90 -3.47
CA SER A 390 -8.31 -11.09 -3.98
C SER A 390 -9.19 -11.85 -4.94
N VAL A 391 -8.59 -12.57 -5.89
CA VAL A 391 -9.34 -13.36 -6.88
C VAL A 391 -10.10 -14.52 -6.21
N ILE A 392 -9.45 -15.25 -5.29
CA ILE A 392 -10.11 -16.33 -4.55
C ILE A 392 -11.28 -15.80 -3.71
N LEU A 393 -11.09 -14.66 -3.03
CA LEU A 393 -12.19 -14.02 -2.29
C LEU A 393 -13.34 -13.64 -3.23
N LEU A 394 -13.05 -12.92 -4.31
CA LEU A 394 -14.07 -12.47 -5.27
C LEU A 394 -14.87 -13.65 -5.82
N ILE A 395 -14.20 -14.65 -6.37
CA ILE A 395 -14.88 -15.82 -6.93
C ILE A 395 -15.73 -16.49 -5.85
N SER A 396 -15.20 -16.65 -4.65
CA SER A 396 -15.91 -17.32 -3.56
C SER A 396 -17.15 -16.57 -3.06
N LEU A 397 -17.18 -15.24 -3.18
CA LEU A 397 -18.37 -14.44 -2.79
C LEU A 397 -19.52 -14.61 -3.79
N TYR A 398 -19.21 -14.83 -5.09
CA TYR A 398 -20.21 -14.93 -6.14
C TYR A 398 -20.49 -16.38 -6.58
N TRP A 399 -19.52 -17.28 -6.49
CA TRP A 399 -19.71 -18.71 -6.79
C TRP A 399 -19.92 -19.48 -5.49
N LYS A 400 -21.19 -19.64 -5.10
CA LYS A 400 -21.61 -20.20 -3.81
C LYS A 400 -21.20 -21.67 -3.57
N ARG A 401 -20.78 -22.37 -4.60
CA ARG A 401 -20.27 -23.75 -4.50
C ARG A 401 -18.85 -23.83 -3.94
N VAL A 402 -18.08 -22.73 -3.95
CA VAL A 402 -16.73 -22.71 -3.39
C VAL A 402 -16.77 -22.92 -1.89
N ASP A 403 -16.19 -24.04 -1.45
CA ASP A 403 -16.08 -24.42 -0.04
C ASP A 403 -14.77 -23.93 0.58
N ARG A 404 -14.67 -24.03 1.93
CA ARG A 404 -13.50 -23.66 2.73
C ARG A 404 -12.20 -24.34 2.25
N ASN A 405 -12.24 -25.67 1.98
CA ASN A 405 -11.08 -26.41 1.52
C ASN A 405 -10.64 -25.96 0.13
N ASN A 406 -11.60 -25.77 -0.80
CA ASN A 406 -11.30 -25.32 -2.16
C ASN A 406 -10.64 -23.96 -2.17
N GLY A 407 -11.16 -23.00 -1.35
CA GLY A 407 -10.57 -21.69 -1.19
C GLY A 407 -9.19 -21.75 -0.54
N PHE A 408 -9.02 -22.53 0.52
CA PHE A 408 -7.74 -22.66 1.23
C PHE A 408 -6.63 -23.20 0.33
N TYR A 409 -6.83 -24.35 -0.33
CA TYR A 409 -5.79 -24.96 -1.16
C TYR A 409 -5.45 -24.12 -2.39
N SER A 410 -6.46 -23.48 -3.00
CA SER A 410 -6.23 -22.58 -4.13
C SER A 410 -5.47 -21.32 -3.73
N LEU A 411 -5.79 -20.74 -2.58
CA LEU A 411 -5.05 -19.59 -2.03
C LEU A 411 -3.61 -19.98 -1.66
N LEU A 412 -3.41 -21.12 -1.02
CA LEU A 412 -2.10 -21.60 -0.60
C LEU A 412 -1.19 -21.82 -1.82
N THR A 413 -1.65 -22.64 -2.78
CA THR A 413 -0.85 -22.96 -3.98
C THR A 413 -0.55 -21.72 -4.80
N GLY A 414 -1.54 -20.87 -5.06
CA GLY A 414 -1.33 -19.63 -5.80
C GLY A 414 -0.38 -18.67 -5.11
N SER A 415 -0.47 -18.53 -3.76
CA SER A 415 0.43 -17.66 -3.01
C SER A 415 1.87 -18.18 -2.97
N VAL A 416 2.06 -19.49 -2.82
CA VAL A 416 3.40 -20.14 -2.88
C VAL A 416 4.02 -19.95 -4.25
N VAL A 417 3.25 -20.17 -5.33
CA VAL A 417 3.74 -19.97 -6.70
C VAL A 417 4.09 -18.50 -6.95
N ALA A 418 3.23 -17.57 -6.57
CA ALA A 418 3.48 -16.13 -6.74
C ALA A 418 4.77 -15.69 -6.03
N MET A 419 4.96 -16.13 -4.78
CA MET A 419 6.14 -15.82 -4.00
C MET A 419 7.40 -16.45 -4.58
N GLY A 420 7.37 -17.76 -4.88
CA GLY A 420 8.50 -18.47 -5.48
C GLY A 420 8.91 -17.86 -6.82
N TRP A 421 7.93 -17.48 -7.66
CA TRP A 421 8.18 -16.83 -8.95
C TRP A 421 8.83 -15.46 -8.81
N HIS A 422 8.34 -14.66 -7.86
CA HIS A 422 8.93 -13.36 -7.56
C HIS A 422 10.37 -13.47 -7.03
N LEU A 423 10.61 -14.37 -6.08
CA LEU A 423 11.94 -14.63 -5.53
C LEU A 423 12.94 -15.17 -6.56
N ALA A 424 12.46 -15.94 -7.54
CA ALA A 424 13.26 -16.43 -8.66
C ALA A 424 13.58 -15.35 -9.71
N GLY A 425 13.18 -14.08 -9.49
CA GLY A 425 13.47 -12.96 -10.38
C GLY A 425 12.63 -12.94 -11.65
N ASN A 426 11.41 -13.47 -11.61
CA ASN A 426 10.47 -13.53 -12.72
C ASN A 426 11.02 -14.34 -13.93
N PRO A 427 11.19 -15.64 -13.79
CA PRO A 427 11.73 -16.50 -14.85
C PRO A 427 11.02 -16.27 -16.19
N PHE A 428 11.79 -16.34 -17.26
CA PHE A 428 11.32 -16.11 -18.65
C PHE A 428 10.69 -14.73 -18.89
N GLY A 429 10.92 -13.74 -17.99
CA GLY A 429 10.28 -12.42 -18.06
C GLY A 429 8.78 -12.42 -17.76
N ILE A 430 8.22 -13.56 -17.29
CA ILE A 430 6.80 -13.69 -16.98
C ILE A 430 6.54 -13.12 -15.60
N GLN A 431 5.54 -12.25 -15.49
CA GLN A 431 5.15 -11.63 -14.22
C GLN A 431 4.49 -12.67 -13.28
N PRO A 432 4.74 -12.62 -11.94
CA PRO A 432 4.23 -13.58 -10.96
C PRO A 432 2.71 -13.77 -10.99
N LEU A 433 1.98 -12.75 -11.41
CA LEU A 433 0.51 -12.78 -11.51
C LEU A 433 0.01 -13.93 -12.37
N TRP A 434 0.62 -14.17 -13.53
CA TRP A 434 0.09 -15.11 -14.51
C TRP A 434 0.18 -16.57 -14.06
N PRO A 435 1.35 -17.10 -13.71
CA PRO A 435 1.46 -18.50 -13.27
C PRO A 435 0.70 -18.75 -11.97
N SER A 436 0.68 -17.76 -11.04
CA SER A 436 -0.03 -17.91 -9.77
C SER A 436 -1.55 -17.95 -9.94
N LEU A 437 -2.12 -17.05 -10.77
CA LEU A 437 -3.55 -17.07 -11.06
C LEU A 437 -3.94 -18.32 -11.87
N ALA A 438 -3.15 -18.72 -12.87
CA ALA A 438 -3.44 -19.90 -13.66
C ALA A 438 -3.57 -21.15 -12.77
N ILE A 439 -2.56 -21.43 -11.94
CA ILE A 439 -2.57 -22.59 -11.04
C ILE A 439 -3.68 -22.49 -10.01
N SER A 440 -3.83 -21.33 -9.38
CA SER A 440 -4.82 -21.10 -8.35
C SER A 440 -6.26 -21.25 -8.88
N LEU A 441 -6.55 -20.70 -10.06
CA LEU A 441 -7.89 -20.78 -10.69
C LEU A 441 -8.21 -22.19 -11.18
N VAL A 442 -7.26 -22.84 -11.84
CA VAL A 442 -7.44 -24.24 -12.29
C VAL A 442 -7.76 -25.13 -11.10
N LEU A 443 -6.98 -25.02 -10.01
CA LEU A 443 -7.21 -25.81 -8.81
C LEU A 443 -8.57 -25.46 -8.17
N LEU A 444 -8.93 -24.18 -8.07
CA LEU A 444 -10.23 -23.75 -7.54
C LEU A 444 -11.38 -24.35 -8.34
N VAL A 445 -11.32 -24.28 -9.67
CA VAL A 445 -12.36 -24.80 -10.55
C VAL A 445 -12.48 -26.32 -10.39
N ILE A 446 -11.37 -27.05 -10.47
CA ILE A 446 -11.38 -28.52 -10.33
C ILE A 446 -11.97 -28.93 -8.98
N LEU A 447 -11.45 -28.40 -7.87
CA LEU A 447 -11.94 -28.76 -6.53
C LEU A 447 -13.42 -28.37 -6.34
N THR A 448 -13.85 -27.24 -6.91
CA THR A 448 -15.23 -26.79 -6.78
C THR A 448 -16.20 -27.62 -7.62
N LEU A 449 -15.79 -28.06 -8.80
CA LEU A 449 -16.61 -28.95 -9.64
C LEU A 449 -16.75 -30.36 -9.04
N LEU A 450 -15.72 -30.82 -8.34
CA LEU A 450 -15.74 -32.11 -7.62
C LEU A 450 -16.48 -32.04 -6.28
N ALA A 451 -16.80 -30.85 -5.77
CA ALA A 451 -17.52 -30.68 -4.52
C ALA A 451 -18.96 -31.23 -4.61
N PRO A 452 -19.44 -31.99 -3.58
CA PRO A 452 -20.74 -32.66 -3.65
C PRO A 452 -21.93 -31.71 -3.55
N ALA A 453 -21.79 -30.59 -2.82
CA ALA A 453 -22.90 -29.69 -2.55
C ALA A 453 -22.98 -28.53 -3.56
N PRO A 454 -24.18 -28.16 -4.06
CA PRO A 454 -24.37 -27.00 -4.95
C PRO A 454 -24.15 -25.66 -4.26
N VAL A 455 -24.36 -25.59 -2.93
CA VAL A 455 -24.09 -24.43 -2.09
C VAL A 455 -23.31 -24.89 -0.86
N SER A 456 -22.12 -24.32 -0.66
CA SER A 456 -21.26 -24.67 0.47
C SER A 456 -21.76 -24.10 1.80
N GLU A 457 -21.48 -24.79 2.91
CA GLU A 457 -21.79 -24.32 4.27
C GLU A 457 -21.15 -22.94 4.55
N SER A 458 -19.93 -22.73 4.08
CA SER A 458 -19.24 -21.45 4.26
C SER A 458 -19.93 -20.30 3.49
N SER A 459 -20.56 -20.57 2.33
CA SER A 459 -21.36 -19.57 1.62
C SER A 459 -22.68 -19.27 2.35
N GLN A 460 -23.32 -20.30 2.94
CA GLN A 460 -24.53 -20.11 3.75
C GLN A 460 -24.25 -19.25 4.99
N ALA A 461 -23.09 -19.42 5.62
CA ALA A 461 -22.65 -18.58 6.74
C ALA A 461 -22.51 -17.10 6.34
N VAL A 462 -21.98 -16.82 5.16
CA VAL A 462 -21.89 -15.43 4.63
C VAL A 462 -23.29 -14.88 4.30
N ASP A 463 -24.16 -15.69 3.70
CA ASP A 463 -25.56 -15.27 3.46
C ASP A 463 -26.30 -14.94 4.78
N ALA A 464 -26.03 -15.67 5.87
CA ALA A 464 -26.54 -15.36 7.19
C ALA A 464 -26.02 -14.01 7.72
N ILE A 465 -24.73 -13.72 7.55
CA ILE A 465 -24.15 -12.42 7.90
C ILE A 465 -24.80 -11.28 7.11
N PHE A 466 -25.06 -11.47 5.82
CA PHE A 466 -25.75 -10.47 5.00
C PHE A 466 -27.20 -10.24 5.46
N LYS A 467 -27.94 -11.30 5.81
CA LYS A 467 -29.30 -11.17 6.34
C LYS A 467 -29.32 -10.41 7.67
N GLU A 468 -28.39 -10.74 8.58
CA GLU A 468 -28.25 -10.05 9.87
C GLU A 468 -27.89 -8.56 9.66
N TYR A 469 -26.96 -8.26 8.73
CA TYR A 469 -26.60 -6.88 8.38
C TYR A 469 -27.77 -6.09 7.78
N ASP A 470 -28.57 -6.72 6.88
CA ASP A 470 -29.72 -6.06 6.24
C ASP A 470 -30.85 -5.79 7.23
N ALA A 471 -30.97 -6.59 8.28
CA ALA A 471 -31.93 -6.40 9.36
C ALA A 471 -31.57 -5.26 10.34
N LEU A 472 -30.31 -4.77 10.33
CA LEU A 472 -29.89 -3.69 11.20
C LEU A 472 -30.54 -2.35 10.80
N PRO A 473 -30.87 -1.46 11.77
CA PRO A 473 -31.27 -0.09 11.50
C PRO A 473 -30.21 0.68 10.68
N ALA A 474 -30.66 1.62 9.86
CA ALA A 474 -29.75 2.42 9.00
C ALA A 474 -28.66 3.16 9.79
N GLU A 475 -28.92 3.50 11.04
CA GLU A 475 -27.97 4.16 11.95
C GLU A 475 -26.83 3.25 12.41
N LYS A 476 -27.05 1.92 12.42
CA LYS A 476 -26.06 0.91 12.82
C LYS A 476 -25.31 0.28 11.65
N LYS A 477 -25.78 0.50 10.43
CA LYS A 477 -25.10 0.07 9.19
C LYS A 477 -23.93 0.97 8.84
#